data_748ae4f6097c98e1b5f7e6e12214eab0
#
_entry.id   748ae4f6097c98e1b5f7e6e12214eab0
#
_cell.length_a   1.000
_cell.length_b   1.000
_cell.length_c   1.000
_cell.angle_alpha   90.00
_cell.angle_beta   90.00
_cell.angle_gamma   90.00
#
_symmetry.space_group_name_H-M   'P 1'
#
loop_
_entity.id
_entity.type
_entity.pdbx_description
1 polymer ?
#
loop_
_entity_poly.entity_id
_entity_poly.type
_entity_poly.pdbx_seq_one_letter_code
_entity_poly.pdbx_strand_id
1 'polypeptide(L)'
;MTMTQQPTDDRELTRLYQDFDAEHLTPLWTQLDELMPMTPAPRAMPFVWKWSTLYPLAQRAGDLVPVGRGGERRAIALANPGLGGAPYVTPTLWAAIQYLGPHETAPEHRHSQNAFRLVVEGEGVWTVVNGDPVAMRRGDFLLTPGWHFHGHHNETDQPMAWICLLYTSPSPRD
;
A
#
# COMPACT_ATOMS: atom_id res chain seq x y z
N MET A 1 -40.05 31.25 -22.79
CA MET A 1 -39.96 30.11 -23.71
C MET A 1 -39.82 28.86 -22.85
N THR A 2 -40.92 28.16 -22.64
CA THR A 2 -40.95 26.91 -21.84
C THR A 2 -40.45 25.80 -22.76
N MET A 3 -39.26 25.29 -22.51
CA MET A 3 -38.76 24.08 -23.17
C MET A 3 -39.62 22.90 -22.67
N THR A 4 -40.50 22.41 -23.53
CA THR A 4 -41.19 21.13 -23.35
C THR A 4 -40.12 20.03 -23.44
N GLN A 5 -39.72 19.45 -22.30
CA GLN A 5 -38.97 18.20 -22.30
C GLN A 5 -39.79 17.11 -22.97
N GLN A 6 -39.30 16.60 -24.10
CA GLN A 6 -39.89 15.39 -24.69
C GLN A 6 -39.71 14.24 -23.68
N PRO A 7 -40.71 13.39 -23.47
CA PRO A 7 -40.55 12.20 -22.64
C PRO A 7 -39.46 11.32 -23.27
N THR A 8 -38.40 11.12 -22.57
CA THR A 8 -37.34 10.17 -22.95
C THR A 8 -37.97 8.78 -22.97
N ASP A 9 -37.89 8.08 -24.10
CA ASP A 9 -38.39 6.70 -24.17
C ASP A 9 -37.47 5.83 -23.29
N ASP A 10 -37.99 5.35 -22.17
CA ASP A 10 -37.27 4.50 -21.22
C ASP A 10 -36.64 3.26 -21.88
N ARG A 11 -37.18 2.81 -23.00
CA ARG A 11 -36.66 1.67 -23.78
C ARG A 11 -35.37 2.06 -24.54
N GLU A 12 -35.33 3.25 -25.13
CA GLU A 12 -34.13 3.74 -25.80
C GLU A 12 -32.99 4.01 -24.80
N LEU A 13 -33.33 4.56 -23.65
CA LEU A 13 -32.36 4.77 -22.58
C LEU A 13 -31.80 3.43 -22.04
N THR A 14 -32.68 2.43 -21.87
CA THR A 14 -32.25 1.08 -21.45
C THR A 14 -31.32 0.45 -22.49
N ARG A 15 -31.62 0.59 -23.77
CA ARG A 15 -30.74 0.10 -24.85
C ARG A 15 -29.38 0.80 -24.83
N LEU A 16 -29.38 2.12 -24.70
CA LEU A 16 -28.16 2.90 -24.62
C LEU A 16 -27.26 2.42 -23.48
N TYR A 17 -27.82 2.11 -22.32
CA TYR A 17 -27.02 1.58 -21.18
C TYR A 17 -26.52 0.16 -21.46
N GLN A 18 -27.27 -0.69 -22.15
CA GLN A 18 -26.79 -2.00 -22.60
C GLN A 18 -25.67 -1.88 -23.63
N ASP A 19 -25.75 -0.92 -24.54
CA ASP A 19 -24.69 -0.65 -25.51
C ASP A 19 -23.41 -0.14 -24.81
N PHE A 20 -23.54 0.73 -23.80
CA PHE A 20 -22.40 1.15 -22.99
C PHE A 20 -21.75 -0.02 -22.25
N ASP A 21 -22.53 -0.89 -21.64
CA ASP A 21 -22.05 -2.04 -20.90
C ASP A 21 -21.30 -3.02 -21.82
N ALA A 22 -21.83 -3.26 -23.02
CA ALA A 22 -21.20 -4.12 -24.03
C ALA A 22 -19.83 -3.61 -24.50
N GLU A 23 -19.63 -2.29 -24.51
CA GLU A 23 -18.37 -1.63 -24.90
C GLU A 23 -17.51 -1.23 -23.69
N HIS A 24 -17.82 -1.71 -22.48
CA HIS A 24 -17.12 -1.37 -21.23
C HIS A 24 -17.09 0.14 -20.94
N LEU A 25 -18.16 0.85 -21.31
CA LEU A 25 -18.32 2.28 -21.04
C LEU A 25 -19.24 2.51 -19.84
N THR A 26 -18.89 3.45 -18.99
CA THR A 26 -19.69 3.81 -17.82
C THR A 26 -20.19 5.25 -17.95
N PRO A 27 -21.51 5.48 -17.98
CA PRO A 27 -22.04 6.83 -18.05
C PRO A 27 -21.85 7.57 -16.74
N LEU A 28 -20.98 8.57 -16.71
CA LEU A 28 -20.60 9.29 -15.48
C LEU A 28 -21.78 9.95 -14.77
N TRP A 29 -22.80 10.39 -15.50
CA TRP A 29 -23.98 11.02 -14.90
C TRP A 29 -24.81 10.10 -13.99
N THR A 30 -24.59 8.77 -14.07
CA THR A 30 -25.24 7.83 -13.16
C THR A 30 -24.48 7.63 -11.86
N GLN A 31 -23.25 8.16 -11.76
CA GLN A 31 -22.32 7.98 -10.63
C GLN A 31 -21.84 9.31 -10.03
N LEU A 32 -22.47 10.43 -10.40
CA LEU A 32 -22.01 11.77 -9.99
C LEU A 32 -21.93 11.92 -8.46
N ASP A 33 -22.91 11.42 -7.74
CA ASP A 33 -22.96 11.53 -6.28
C ASP A 33 -21.84 10.74 -5.60
N GLU A 34 -21.38 9.66 -6.22
CA GLU A 34 -20.27 8.85 -5.70
C GLU A 34 -18.90 9.41 -6.11
N LEU A 35 -18.77 9.83 -7.38
CA LEU A 35 -17.49 10.29 -7.93
C LEU A 35 -17.17 11.74 -7.58
N MET A 36 -18.20 12.59 -7.47
CA MET A 36 -18.06 14.02 -7.19
C MET A 36 -19.00 14.48 -6.08
N PRO A 37 -18.86 13.91 -4.86
CA PRO A 37 -19.72 14.31 -3.75
C PRO A 37 -19.53 15.80 -3.42
N MET A 38 -20.61 16.48 -3.06
CA MET A 38 -20.60 17.92 -2.71
C MET A 38 -19.75 18.22 -1.48
N THR A 39 -19.52 17.22 -0.64
CA THR A 39 -18.66 17.32 0.55
C THR A 39 -17.69 16.12 0.58
N PRO A 40 -16.46 16.29 1.12
CA PRO A 40 -15.54 15.16 1.26
C PRO A 40 -16.18 14.02 2.05
N ALA A 41 -16.14 12.81 1.48
CA ALA A 41 -16.66 11.59 2.11
C ALA A 41 -15.53 10.56 2.25
N PRO A 42 -14.53 10.77 3.14
CA PRO A 42 -13.40 9.87 3.28
C PRO A 42 -13.87 8.52 3.85
N ARG A 43 -13.48 7.43 3.18
CA ARG A 43 -13.71 6.07 3.69
C ARG A 43 -12.73 5.72 4.82
N ALA A 44 -11.50 6.25 4.74
CA ALA A 44 -10.51 6.03 5.79
C ALA A 44 -10.91 6.72 7.08
N MET A 45 -10.76 6.00 8.19
CA MET A 45 -11.06 6.49 9.55
C MET A 45 -9.77 6.90 10.25
N PRO A 46 -9.76 7.93 11.11
CA PRO A 46 -8.64 8.16 12.02
C PRO A 46 -8.38 6.91 12.86
N PHE A 47 -7.15 6.39 12.79
CA PHE A 47 -6.76 5.20 13.52
C PHE A 47 -5.30 5.26 13.95
N VAL A 48 -4.96 4.64 15.08
CA VAL A 48 -3.60 4.58 15.61
C VAL A 48 -3.20 3.13 15.85
N TRP A 49 -2.18 2.67 15.15
CA TRP A 49 -1.52 1.40 15.41
C TRP A 49 -0.43 1.61 16.47
N LYS A 50 -0.71 1.19 17.69
CA LYS A 50 0.23 1.38 18.81
C LYS A 50 1.47 0.51 18.63
N TRP A 51 2.66 1.08 18.85
CA TRP A 51 3.92 0.35 18.79
C TRP A 51 3.95 -0.84 19.77
N SER A 52 3.41 -0.68 20.96
CA SER A 52 3.27 -1.75 21.96
C SER A 52 2.45 -2.95 21.48
N THR A 53 1.71 -2.82 20.40
CA THR A 53 0.96 -3.91 19.76
C THR A 53 1.66 -4.39 18.49
N LEU A 54 2.13 -3.46 17.66
CA LEU A 54 2.74 -3.79 16.37
C LEU A 54 4.03 -4.60 16.52
N TYR A 55 4.94 -4.17 17.40
CA TYR A 55 6.26 -4.77 17.49
C TYR A 55 6.20 -6.21 18.02
N PRO A 56 5.48 -6.54 19.11
CA PRO A 56 5.33 -7.93 19.54
C PRO A 56 4.67 -8.83 18.49
N LEU A 57 3.73 -8.32 17.70
CA LEU A 57 3.14 -9.08 16.61
C LEU A 57 4.13 -9.32 15.47
N ALA A 58 4.98 -8.35 15.17
CA ALA A 58 6.03 -8.48 14.16
C ALA A 58 7.10 -9.51 14.60
N GLN A 59 7.52 -9.49 15.86
CA GLN A 59 8.43 -10.49 16.44
C GLN A 59 7.82 -11.89 16.35
N ARG A 60 6.58 -12.05 16.81
CA ARG A 60 5.87 -13.34 16.74
C ARG A 60 5.72 -13.83 15.30
N ALA A 61 5.47 -12.95 14.35
CA ALA A 61 5.46 -13.30 12.94
C ALA A 61 6.86 -13.75 12.46
N GLY A 62 7.93 -13.15 12.99
CA GLY A 62 9.30 -13.60 12.78
C GLY A 62 9.51 -15.04 13.18
N ASP A 63 9.07 -15.40 14.35
CA ASP A 63 9.22 -16.76 14.90
C ASP A 63 8.39 -17.81 14.14
N LEU A 64 7.19 -17.44 13.71
CA LEU A 64 6.22 -18.39 13.12
C LEU A 64 6.30 -18.49 11.60
N VAL A 65 6.77 -17.45 10.92
CA VAL A 65 6.84 -17.37 9.45
C VAL A 65 8.26 -16.97 9.03
N PRO A 66 9.24 -17.88 9.23
CA PRO A 66 10.63 -17.58 8.87
C PRO A 66 10.81 -17.45 7.35
N VAL A 67 11.92 -16.86 6.95
CA VAL A 67 12.40 -16.88 5.56
C VAL A 67 12.51 -18.33 5.08
N GLY A 68 12.09 -18.60 3.83
CA GLY A 68 11.99 -19.96 3.30
C GLY A 68 10.64 -20.66 3.54
N ARG A 69 9.74 -20.04 4.32
CA ARG A 69 8.36 -20.47 4.55
C ARG A 69 7.32 -19.41 4.27
N GLY A 70 7.58 -18.53 3.29
CA GLY A 70 6.71 -17.39 2.96
C GLY A 70 7.10 -16.09 3.68
N GLY A 71 8.13 -16.11 4.52
CA GLY A 71 8.61 -14.96 5.27
C GLY A 71 9.64 -14.10 4.53
N GLU A 72 9.89 -14.35 3.24
CA GLU A 72 10.90 -13.63 2.44
C GLU A 72 10.67 -12.12 2.41
N ARG A 73 9.42 -11.71 2.52
CA ARG A 73 9.00 -10.30 2.56
C ARG A 73 8.04 -10.08 3.71
N ARG A 74 8.40 -10.54 4.89
CA ARG A 74 7.57 -10.48 6.08
C ARG A 74 7.23 -9.03 6.46
N ALA A 75 6.18 -8.52 5.82
CA ALA A 75 5.63 -7.19 6.04
C ALA A 75 4.16 -7.33 6.48
N ILE A 76 3.80 -6.65 7.55
CA ILE A 76 2.45 -6.63 8.09
C ILE A 76 1.82 -5.30 7.73
N ALA A 77 0.88 -5.31 6.80
CA ALA A 77 0.23 -4.09 6.33
C ALA A 77 -0.64 -3.45 7.44
N LEU A 78 -0.59 -2.13 7.50
CA LEU A 78 -1.44 -1.32 8.36
C LEU A 78 -2.79 -1.11 7.64
N ALA A 79 -3.76 -1.98 7.92
CA ALA A 79 -5.07 -1.95 7.30
C ALA A 79 -6.01 -0.99 8.03
N ASN A 80 -6.47 0.05 7.35
CA ASN A 80 -7.41 1.00 7.94
C ASN A 80 -8.79 0.37 8.10
N PRO A 81 -9.41 0.43 9.28
CA PRO A 81 -10.69 -0.24 9.54
C PRO A 81 -11.83 0.32 8.68
N GLY A 82 -11.75 1.56 8.18
CA GLY A 82 -12.74 2.14 7.27
C GLY A 82 -12.66 1.65 5.83
N LEU A 83 -11.63 0.88 5.46
CA LEU A 83 -11.39 0.42 4.09
C LEU A 83 -11.81 -1.04 3.83
N GLY A 84 -12.68 -1.60 4.67
CA GLY A 84 -13.30 -2.92 4.41
C GLY A 84 -12.31 -4.08 4.32
N GLY A 85 -11.19 -4.03 5.03
CA GLY A 85 -10.15 -5.07 5.03
C GLY A 85 -9.08 -4.92 3.95
N ALA A 86 -9.15 -3.89 3.13
CA ALA A 86 -8.08 -3.58 2.18
C ALA A 86 -6.77 -3.21 2.93
N PRO A 87 -5.61 -3.69 2.49
CA PRO A 87 -4.34 -3.51 3.21
C PRO A 87 -3.72 -2.11 2.97
N TYR A 88 -4.51 -1.06 3.15
CA TYR A 88 -4.12 0.33 2.93
C TYR A 88 -4.38 1.19 4.16
N VAL A 89 -3.52 2.20 4.37
CA VAL A 89 -3.72 3.24 5.39
C VAL A 89 -4.77 4.25 4.93
N THR A 90 -4.69 4.65 3.67
CA THR A 90 -5.68 5.44 2.94
C THR A 90 -5.86 4.85 1.55
N PRO A 91 -6.83 5.26 0.74
CA PRO A 91 -6.98 4.75 -0.62
C PRO A 91 -5.73 4.88 -1.51
N THR A 92 -4.83 5.81 -1.18
CA THR A 92 -3.61 6.10 -1.97
C THR A 92 -2.30 5.85 -1.22
N LEU A 93 -2.36 5.44 0.05
CA LEU A 93 -1.18 5.22 0.88
C LEU A 93 -1.18 3.82 1.46
N TRP A 94 -0.15 3.06 1.15
CA TRP A 94 0.16 1.78 1.77
C TRP A 94 1.27 1.94 2.81
N ALA A 95 1.13 1.32 3.95
CA ALA A 95 2.18 1.21 4.95
C ALA A 95 2.19 -0.15 5.60
N ALA A 96 3.37 -0.59 6.03
CA ALA A 96 3.56 -1.84 6.75
C ALA A 96 4.71 -1.72 7.76
N ILE A 97 4.64 -2.52 8.82
CA ILE A 97 5.83 -2.86 9.58
C ILE A 97 6.52 -4.06 8.92
N GLN A 98 7.80 -3.94 8.66
CA GLN A 98 8.66 -5.04 8.20
C GLN A 98 9.62 -5.41 9.32
N TYR A 99 9.80 -6.72 9.52
CA TYR A 99 10.66 -7.28 10.55
C TYR A 99 11.63 -8.28 9.92
N LEU A 100 12.89 -8.14 10.23
CA LEU A 100 13.95 -9.04 9.81
C LEU A 100 14.66 -9.57 11.06
N GLY A 101 14.59 -10.88 11.27
CA GLY A 101 15.23 -11.56 12.38
C GLY A 101 16.76 -11.64 12.24
N PRO A 102 17.44 -12.15 13.28
CA PRO A 102 18.87 -12.40 13.20
C PRO A 102 19.23 -13.32 12.03
N HIS A 103 20.29 -12.96 11.30
CA HIS A 103 20.83 -13.75 10.17
C HIS A 103 19.85 -14.02 9.04
N GLU A 104 18.76 -13.26 8.95
CA GLU A 104 17.80 -13.38 7.87
C GLU A 104 18.14 -12.46 6.67
N THR A 105 17.75 -12.92 5.49
CA THR A 105 17.86 -12.17 4.24
C THR A 105 16.51 -12.08 3.56
N ALA A 106 16.05 -10.87 3.28
CA ALA A 106 14.91 -10.62 2.40
C ALA A 106 15.43 -10.45 0.96
N PRO A 107 15.05 -11.35 0.03
CA PRO A 107 15.57 -11.36 -1.32
C PRO A 107 15.32 -10.08 -2.10
N GLU A 108 16.20 -9.79 -3.05
CA GLU A 108 16.05 -8.64 -3.92
C GLU A 108 14.76 -8.71 -4.74
N HIS A 109 14.10 -7.59 -4.85
CA HIS A 109 12.93 -7.38 -5.69
C HIS A 109 12.83 -5.90 -6.11
N ARG A 110 11.89 -5.61 -6.97
CA ARG A 110 11.55 -4.23 -7.35
C ARG A 110 10.03 -4.09 -7.53
N HIS A 111 9.56 -2.87 -7.42
CA HIS A 111 8.17 -2.48 -7.66
C HIS A 111 8.12 -1.06 -8.24
N SER A 112 7.01 -0.68 -8.85
CA SER A 112 6.84 0.64 -9.49
C SER A 112 6.78 1.78 -8.47
N GLN A 113 6.29 1.52 -7.25
CA GLN A 113 6.16 2.52 -6.20
C GLN A 113 7.51 2.95 -5.63
N ASN A 114 7.61 4.23 -5.25
CA ASN A 114 8.70 4.69 -4.40
C ASN A 114 8.48 4.18 -2.98
N ALA A 115 9.53 3.71 -2.33
CA ALA A 115 9.49 3.24 -0.95
C ALA A 115 10.22 4.19 -0.01
N PHE A 116 9.58 4.52 1.11
CA PHE A 116 10.19 5.17 2.25
C PHE A 116 10.33 4.14 3.36
N ARG A 117 11.46 4.14 4.06
CA ARG A 117 11.68 3.29 5.23
C ARG A 117 12.15 4.11 6.40
N LEU A 118 11.41 4.05 7.49
CA LEU A 118 11.81 4.63 8.78
C LEU A 118 12.21 3.49 9.70
N VAL A 119 13.47 3.43 10.08
CA VAL A 119 13.97 2.43 11.03
C VAL A 119 13.51 2.79 12.43
N VAL A 120 12.77 1.89 13.05
CA VAL A 120 12.18 2.12 14.39
C VAL A 120 12.83 1.27 15.48
N GLU A 121 13.45 0.15 15.11
CA GLU A 121 14.15 -0.73 16.06
C GLU A 121 15.33 -1.43 15.41
N GLY A 122 16.44 -1.56 16.16
CA GLY A 122 17.64 -2.29 15.77
C GLY A 122 18.63 -1.48 14.93
N GLU A 123 19.73 -2.12 14.59
CA GLU A 123 20.84 -1.62 13.76
C GLU A 123 21.59 -2.78 13.11
N GLY A 124 22.37 -2.49 12.06
CA GLY A 124 23.26 -3.47 11.43
C GLY A 124 22.66 -4.26 10.27
N VAL A 125 21.41 -3.98 9.88
CA VAL A 125 20.85 -4.47 8.62
C VAL A 125 21.34 -3.60 7.46
N TRP A 126 21.62 -4.23 6.34
CA TRP A 126 21.94 -3.57 5.10
C TRP A 126 20.75 -3.65 4.14
N THR A 127 20.37 -2.49 3.61
CA THR A 127 19.53 -2.45 2.39
C THR A 127 20.45 -2.31 1.20
N VAL A 128 20.39 -3.26 0.27
CA VAL A 128 21.11 -3.16 -1.01
C VAL A 128 20.17 -2.58 -2.03
N VAL A 129 20.55 -1.48 -2.69
CA VAL A 129 19.76 -0.81 -3.73
C VAL A 129 20.58 -0.77 -5.01
N ASN A 130 20.16 -1.49 -6.06
CA ASN A 130 20.89 -1.66 -7.32
C ASN A 130 22.38 -2.06 -7.12
N GLY A 131 22.65 -2.88 -6.11
CA GLY A 131 24.01 -3.32 -5.77
C GLY A 131 24.74 -2.45 -4.75
N ASP A 132 24.24 -1.27 -4.42
CA ASP A 132 24.86 -0.37 -3.43
C ASP A 132 24.34 -0.68 -2.02
N PRO A 133 25.18 -1.12 -1.09
CA PRO A 133 24.78 -1.42 0.28
C PRO A 133 24.65 -0.13 1.11
N VAL A 134 23.53 -0.01 1.81
CA VAL A 134 23.22 1.10 2.72
C VAL A 134 22.95 0.52 4.11
N ALA A 135 23.81 0.84 5.08
CA ALA A 135 23.60 0.42 6.45
C ALA A 135 22.40 1.15 7.06
N MET A 136 21.67 0.44 7.90
CA MET A 136 20.46 0.94 8.57
C MET A 136 20.62 0.88 10.09
N ARG A 137 20.20 1.94 10.76
CA ARG A 137 20.11 2.03 12.23
C ARG A 137 18.85 2.80 12.64
N ARG A 138 18.46 2.62 13.88
CA ARG A 138 17.28 3.31 14.43
C ARG A 138 17.34 4.81 14.21
N GLY A 139 16.26 5.36 13.68
CA GLY A 139 16.09 6.78 13.33
C GLY A 139 16.46 7.10 11.89
N ASP A 140 17.07 6.19 11.15
CA ASP A 140 17.38 6.42 9.74
C ASP A 140 16.11 6.42 8.90
N PHE A 141 16.12 7.30 7.89
CA PHE A 141 15.08 7.41 6.90
C PHE A 141 15.68 7.17 5.50
N LEU A 142 15.25 6.10 4.85
CA LEU A 142 15.79 5.67 3.57
C LEU A 142 14.74 5.80 2.47
N LEU A 143 15.22 6.17 1.29
CA LEU A 143 14.43 6.20 0.06
C LEU A 143 14.91 5.10 -0.89
N THR A 144 13.96 4.35 -1.45
CA THR A 144 14.22 3.48 -2.59
C THR A 144 13.33 3.94 -3.74
N PRO A 145 13.92 4.52 -4.79
CA PRO A 145 13.14 4.93 -5.95
C PRO A 145 12.45 3.75 -6.64
N GLY A 146 11.33 4.02 -7.30
CA GLY A 146 10.61 3.02 -8.07
C GLY A 146 11.50 2.31 -9.09
N TRP A 147 11.21 1.05 -9.34
CA TRP A 147 11.95 0.15 -10.24
C TRP A 147 13.41 -0.14 -9.88
N HIS A 148 13.94 0.35 -8.76
CA HIS A 148 15.25 -0.05 -8.26
C HIS A 148 15.16 -1.40 -7.54
N PHE A 149 16.03 -2.35 -7.92
CA PHE A 149 16.17 -3.59 -7.17
C PHE A 149 16.63 -3.28 -5.76
N HIS A 150 16.01 -3.93 -4.79
CA HIS A 150 16.41 -3.80 -3.39
C HIS A 150 16.12 -5.06 -2.59
N GLY A 151 16.99 -5.34 -1.66
CA GLY A 151 16.92 -6.44 -0.70
C GLY A 151 17.45 -6.02 0.65
N HIS A 152 17.32 -6.87 1.65
CA HIS A 152 17.77 -6.58 3.01
C HIS A 152 18.54 -7.77 3.58
N HIS A 153 19.65 -7.49 4.23
CA HIS A 153 20.51 -8.50 4.85
C HIS A 153 20.76 -8.14 6.30
N ASN A 154 20.45 -9.05 7.20
CA ASN A 154 20.78 -8.95 8.62
C ASN A 154 21.86 -9.98 8.94
N GLU A 155 23.09 -9.51 9.17
CA GLU A 155 24.22 -10.35 9.56
C GLU A 155 24.44 -10.36 11.08
N THR A 156 23.55 -9.70 11.83
CA THR A 156 23.69 -9.55 13.29
C THR A 156 22.85 -10.57 14.06
N ASP A 157 23.16 -10.71 15.36
CA ASP A 157 22.39 -11.51 16.32
C ASP A 157 21.13 -10.79 16.84
N GLN A 158 20.85 -9.58 16.35
CA GLN A 158 19.72 -8.77 16.78
C GLN A 158 18.71 -8.59 15.64
N PRO A 159 17.40 -8.60 15.94
CA PRO A 159 16.39 -8.31 14.95
C PRO A 159 16.34 -6.81 14.63
N MET A 160 15.74 -6.49 13.51
CA MET A 160 15.48 -5.12 13.10
C MET A 160 14.07 -4.95 12.58
N ALA A 161 13.46 -3.78 12.86
CA ALA A 161 12.15 -3.44 12.34
C ALA A 161 12.11 -2.01 11.80
N TRP A 162 11.37 -1.82 10.71
CA TRP A 162 11.14 -0.52 10.10
C TRP A 162 9.72 -0.40 9.58
N ILE A 163 9.23 0.83 9.53
CA ILE A 163 7.98 1.15 8.84
C ILE A 163 8.31 1.43 7.38
N CYS A 164 7.68 0.68 6.50
CA CYS A 164 7.73 0.89 5.07
C CYS A 164 6.47 1.63 4.63
N LEU A 165 6.64 2.69 3.84
CA LEU A 165 5.58 3.44 3.20
C LEU A 165 5.75 3.33 1.69
N LEU A 166 4.71 2.89 0.99
CA LEU A 166 4.65 2.94 -0.45
C LEU A 166 3.65 4.01 -0.86
N TYR A 167 4.09 4.93 -1.67
CA TYR A 167 3.23 5.93 -2.26
C TYR A 167 2.81 5.46 -3.64
N THR A 168 1.54 5.14 -3.76
CA THR A 168 0.89 4.92 -5.04
C THR A 168 0.36 6.26 -5.51
N SER A 169 1.15 7.01 -6.24
CA SER A 169 0.61 8.12 -7.01
C SER A 169 -0.28 7.53 -8.10
N PRO A 170 -1.51 7.99 -8.27
CA PRO A 170 -2.23 7.76 -9.50
C PRO A 170 -1.51 8.55 -10.60
N SER A 171 -0.41 7.98 -11.09
CA SER A 171 0.28 8.52 -12.25
C SER A 171 -0.44 7.98 -13.49
N PRO A 172 -0.77 8.83 -14.47
CA PRO A 172 -1.26 8.36 -15.76
C PRO A 172 -0.26 7.49 -16.54
N ARG A 173 0.87 7.16 -15.92
CA ARG A 173 1.97 6.37 -16.52
C ARG A 173 2.21 5.03 -15.79
N ASP A 174 1.42 4.71 -14.77
CA ASP A 174 1.51 3.45 -14.03
C ASP A 174 0.41 2.48 -14.50
#